data_84d28c59589de557d65d28efee7e46b2
#
_entry.id   84d28c59589de557d65d28efee7e46b2
#
_cell.length_a   1.000
_cell.length_b   1.000
_cell.length_c   1.000
_cell.angle_alpha   90.00
_cell.angle_beta   90.00
_cell.angle_gamma   90.00
#
_symmetry.space_group_name_H-M   'P 1'
#
loop_
_entity.id
_entity.type
_entity.pdbx_description
1 polymer ?
#
loop_
_entity_poly.entity_id
_entity_poly.type
_entity_poly.pdbx_seq_one_letter_code
_entity_poly.pdbx_strand_id
1 'polypeptide(L)'
;MKRLVLVVLMVFLVMAAGQAWSAEKVTIGHLPLVPSLPTYVAMEKGFFAEQGLDVELVPFQSGTDIVDALIAGRIDADCMSAITGYWFAAQNVPERFQIFLVYAAGSNEDNTMVVVVRKDSPLKSLKDLKGKKVGTFPGATSVSLARVIVGKKTDPKKVTFTEIPPANLIGALAAGQIDAYFSPEPFGMIAVSQGVGRYLMKSPCTLLGLKRGIVGGGFAFSTKFVQERPEVAKKVKAAIEKGADFIKTNEQEARGFLVKYCQLPPPVAAHIPFEKWIKIKDLDKKGPQAYFDILYKDGAYQKKVDTTKLYYE
;
A
#
# COMPACT_ATOMS: atom_id res chain seq x y z
N MET A 1 -2.10 1.49 67.57
CA MET A 1 -2.38 0.51 66.50
C MET A 1 -3.20 1.07 65.35
N LYS A 2 -4.33 1.74 65.55
CA LYS A 2 -5.19 2.29 64.45
C LYS A 2 -4.48 3.34 63.57
N ARG A 3 -3.59 4.19 64.11
CA ARG A 3 -2.85 5.20 63.32
C ARG A 3 -1.73 4.59 62.47
N LEU A 4 -1.12 3.49 62.90
CA LEU A 4 -0.07 2.82 62.13
C LEU A 4 -0.65 2.06 60.93
N VAL A 5 -1.86 1.48 61.08
CA VAL A 5 -2.57 0.80 60.00
C VAL A 5 -3.00 1.79 58.90
N LEU A 6 -3.40 3.02 59.27
CA LEU A 6 -3.79 4.05 58.28
C LEU A 6 -2.61 4.55 57.44
N VAL A 7 -1.42 4.68 58.05
CA VAL A 7 -0.19 5.12 57.38
C VAL A 7 0.28 4.03 56.41
N VAL A 8 0.20 2.76 56.78
CA VAL A 8 0.58 1.63 55.91
C VAL A 8 -0.39 1.51 54.74
N LEU A 9 -1.70 1.71 54.92
CA LEU A 9 -2.68 1.71 53.84
C LEU A 9 -2.48 2.89 52.88
N MET A 10 -2.12 4.08 53.39
CA MET A 10 -1.84 5.24 52.55
C MET A 10 -0.56 5.09 51.73
N VAL A 11 0.48 4.44 52.27
CA VAL A 11 1.74 4.14 51.55
C VAL A 11 1.49 3.09 50.45
N PHE A 12 0.63 2.09 50.69
CA PHE A 12 0.25 1.12 49.65
C PHE A 12 -0.60 1.75 48.54
N LEU A 13 -1.48 2.73 48.82
CA LEU A 13 -2.26 3.45 47.80
C LEU A 13 -1.39 4.35 46.94
N VAL A 14 -0.33 4.95 47.50
CA VAL A 14 0.61 5.82 46.76
C VAL A 14 1.56 4.99 45.87
N MET A 15 1.94 3.76 46.28
CA MET A 15 2.74 2.87 45.42
C MET A 15 1.97 2.27 44.27
N ALA A 16 0.65 2.19 44.35
CA ALA A 16 -0.20 1.72 43.22
C ALA A 16 -0.47 2.79 42.17
N ALA A 17 -0.19 4.08 42.47
CA ALA A 17 -0.45 5.22 41.58
C ALA A 17 0.75 5.62 40.70
N GLY A 18 1.86 4.89 40.70
CA GLY A 18 3.14 5.35 40.17
C GLY A 18 3.75 4.57 39.02
N GLN A 19 3.03 3.66 38.38
CA GLN A 19 3.46 3.19 37.03
C GLN A 19 2.79 4.05 35.97
N ALA A 20 3.33 5.24 35.74
CA ALA A 20 3.16 5.91 34.47
C ALA A 20 3.77 4.97 33.41
N TRP A 21 2.93 4.14 32.79
CA TRP A 21 3.33 3.32 31.65
C TRP A 21 3.76 4.31 30.57
N SER A 22 5.08 4.50 30.43
CA SER A 22 5.60 5.22 29.28
C SER A 22 5.10 4.51 28.02
N ALA A 23 4.40 5.23 27.17
CA ALA A 23 3.94 4.67 25.92
C ALA A 23 5.14 4.14 25.11
N GLU A 24 4.98 2.94 24.55
CA GLU A 24 6.00 2.29 23.73
C GLU A 24 6.15 3.02 22.39
N LYS A 25 7.33 3.60 22.16
CA LYS A 25 7.62 4.29 20.90
C LYS A 25 7.73 3.31 19.73
N VAL A 26 7.07 3.63 18.62
CA VAL A 26 7.09 2.84 17.39
C VAL A 26 7.24 3.79 16.20
N THR A 27 8.17 3.48 15.31
CA THR A 27 8.40 4.25 14.09
C THR A 27 7.77 3.52 12.90
N ILE A 28 6.79 4.16 12.24
CA ILE A 28 6.09 3.59 11.09
C ILE A 28 6.38 4.43 9.85
N GLY A 29 7.01 3.83 8.84
CA GLY A 29 7.18 4.45 7.54
C GLY A 29 5.89 4.43 6.74
N HIS A 30 5.61 5.50 5.98
CA HIS A 30 4.45 5.57 5.12
C HIS A 30 4.68 6.33 3.82
N LEU A 31 3.89 5.99 2.79
CA LEU A 31 3.66 6.84 1.63
C LEU A 31 2.30 7.53 1.82
N PRO A 32 2.17 8.84 1.50
CA PRO A 32 0.91 9.58 1.63
C PRO A 32 -0.08 9.20 0.50
N LEU A 33 -0.51 7.93 0.49
CA LEU A 33 -1.38 7.32 -0.50
C LEU A 33 -2.57 6.61 0.18
N VAL A 34 -3.62 6.36 -0.60
CA VAL A 34 -4.87 5.74 -0.11
C VAL A 34 -4.65 4.42 0.63
N PRO A 35 -3.79 3.50 0.18
CA PRO A 35 -3.58 2.23 0.89
C PRO A 35 -3.07 2.37 2.34
N SER A 36 -2.46 3.52 2.70
CA SER A 36 -2.03 3.81 4.09
C SER A 36 -3.19 4.17 5.03
N LEU A 37 -4.41 4.31 4.52
CA LEU A 37 -5.57 4.79 5.27
C LEU A 37 -5.85 4.05 6.59
N PRO A 38 -5.70 2.70 6.71
CA PRO A 38 -5.87 2.03 8.00
C PRO A 38 -4.98 2.58 9.12
N THR A 39 -3.75 2.96 8.79
CA THR A 39 -2.81 3.57 9.75
C THR A 39 -3.24 4.98 10.13
N TYR A 40 -3.71 5.79 9.18
CA TYR A 40 -4.23 7.13 9.47
C TYR A 40 -5.49 7.08 10.35
N VAL A 41 -6.38 6.14 10.08
CA VAL A 41 -7.54 5.87 10.94
C VAL A 41 -7.07 5.47 12.35
N ALA A 42 -6.10 4.58 12.47
CA ALA A 42 -5.58 4.16 13.77
C ALA A 42 -4.97 5.31 14.57
N MET A 43 -4.31 6.27 13.89
CA MET A 43 -3.82 7.51 14.50
C MET A 43 -4.96 8.40 14.98
N GLU A 44 -5.89 8.75 14.09
CA GLU A 44 -6.96 9.72 14.37
C GLU A 44 -7.99 9.20 15.37
N LYS A 45 -8.26 7.89 15.38
CA LYS A 45 -9.19 7.26 16.31
C LYS A 45 -8.54 6.83 17.62
N GLY A 46 -7.24 7.10 17.79
CA GLY A 46 -6.51 6.77 19.03
C GLY A 46 -6.27 5.27 19.23
N PHE A 47 -6.40 4.42 18.19
CA PHE A 47 -6.26 2.97 18.34
C PHE A 47 -4.85 2.55 18.76
N PHE A 48 -3.82 3.32 18.41
CA PHE A 48 -2.47 3.11 18.90
C PHE A 48 -2.36 3.48 20.39
N ALA A 49 -2.92 4.61 20.79
CA ALA A 49 -2.91 5.05 22.19
C ALA A 49 -3.68 4.08 23.11
N GLU A 50 -4.79 3.51 22.65
CA GLU A 50 -5.52 2.44 23.37
C GLU A 50 -4.64 1.20 23.66
N GLN A 51 -3.62 0.96 22.82
CA GLN A 51 -2.63 -0.10 23.00
C GLN A 51 -1.41 0.32 23.80
N GLY A 52 -1.36 1.56 24.30
CA GLY A 52 -0.20 2.13 24.98
C GLY A 52 0.98 2.40 24.06
N LEU A 53 0.73 2.71 22.78
CA LEU A 53 1.75 3.00 21.76
C LEU A 53 1.81 4.51 21.48
N ASP A 54 3.04 5.02 21.36
CA ASP A 54 3.37 6.34 20.85
C ASP A 54 3.98 6.16 19.47
N VAL A 55 3.21 6.48 18.42
CA VAL A 55 3.57 6.20 17.04
C VAL A 55 4.05 7.46 16.33
N GLU A 56 5.27 7.38 15.79
CA GLU A 56 5.83 8.35 14.88
C GLU A 56 5.64 7.88 13.42
N LEU A 57 4.92 8.67 12.60
CA LEU A 57 4.80 8.43 11.17
C LEU A 57 5.91 9.15 10.40
N VAL A 58 6.75 8.37 9.69
CA VAL A 58 7.87 8.89 8.88
C VAL A 58 7.48 8.83 7.41
N PRO A 59 7.35 9.99 6.72
CA PRO A 59 6.99 10.01 5.32
C PRO A 59 8.18 9.64 4.43
N PHE A 60 7.92 8.82 3.40
CA PHE A 60 8.87 8.46 2.36
C PHE A 60 8.40 8.94 1.00
N GLN A 61 9.34 9.04 0.04
CA GLN A 61 9.05 9.48 -1.33
C GLN A 61 8.85 8.32 -2.30
N SER A 62 9.37 7.14 -1.97
CA SER A 62 9.25 5.94 -2.81
C SER A 62 9.04 4.67 -1.99
N GLY A 63 8.40 3.67 -2.63
CA GLY A 63 8.24 2.34 -2.03
C GLY A 63 9.58 1.60 -1.85
N THR A 64 10.59 1.90 -2.66
CA THR A 64 11.92 1.31 -2.51
C THR A 64 12.59 1.82 -1.24
N ASP A 65 12.60 3.15 -1.03
CA ASP A 65 13.25 3.74 0.14
C ASP A 65 12.63 3.26 1.46
N ILE A 66 11.31 3.07 1.48
CA ILE A 66 10.63 2.59 2.69
C ILE A 66 10.93 1.11 2.96
N VAL A 67 10.97 0.24 1.93
CA VAL A 67 11.38 -1.15 2.09
C VAL A 67 12.84 -1.25 2.51
N ASP A 68 13.73 -0.44 1.95
CA ASP A 68 15.15 -0.38 2.33
C ASP A 68 15.33 0.09 3.79
N ALA A 69 14.54 1.06 4.24
CA ALA A 69 14.53 1.49 5.64
C ALA A 69 14.05 0.39 6.58
N LEU A 70 13.03 -0.36 6.17
CA LEU A 70 12.46 -1.47 6.92
C LEU A 70 13.48 -2.62 7.10
N ILE A 71 14.07 -3.09 6.01
CA ILE A 71 15.05 -4.22 6.05
C ILE A 71 16.33 -3.82 6.78
N ALA A 72 16.69 -2.54 6.77
CA ALA A 72 17.80 -1.99 7.54
C ALA A 72 17.47 -1.81 9.03
N GLY A 73 16.20 -2.00 9.44
CA GLY A 73 15.75 -1.79 10.83
C GLY A 73 15.78 -0.32 11.26
N ARG A 74 15.69 0.62 10.33
CA ARG A 74 15.59 2.07 10.61
C ARG A 74 14.17 2.51 10.97
N ILE A 75 13.17 1.71 10.57
CA ILE A 75 11.77 1.81 10.97
C ILE A 75 11.30 0.46 11.48
N ASP A 76 10.35 0.46 12.40
CA ASP A 76 9.78 -0.75 13.00
C ASP A 76 8.78 -1.42 12.06
N ALA A 77 7.96 -0.60 11.39
CA ALA A 77 6.95 -1.04 10.46
C ALA A 77 6.88 -0.16 9.21
N ASP A 78 6.37 -0.73 8.15
CA ASP A 78 5.96 -0.09 6.90
C ASP A 78 4.44 -0.26 6.76
N CYS A 79 3.71 0.81 6.52
CA CYS A 79 2.26 0.76 6.41
C CYS A 79 1.74 0.96 4.98
N MET A 80 2.58 0.87 3.99
CA MET A 80 2.21 0.83 2.58
C MET A 80 3.44 0.76 1.68
N SER A 81 3.76 -0.43 1.21
CA SER A 81 4.63 -0.59 0.04
C SER A 81 4.00 -1.52 -0.98
N ALA A 82 4.35 -1.35 -2.26
CA ALA A 82 3.92 -2.26 -3.29
C ALA A 82 4.42 -3.68 -2.99
N ILE A 83 3.58 -4.69 -3.13
CA ILE A 83 3.94 -6.09 -2.88
C ILE A 83 5.14 -6.53 -3.71
N THR A 84 5.26 -5.97 -4.91
CA THR A 84 6.35 -6.24 -5.84
C THR A 84 7.71 -5.76 -5.31
N GLY A 85 7.74 -4.70 -4.51
CA GLY A 85 8.94 -4.22 -3.83
C GLY A 85 9.43 -5.19 -2.75
N TYR A 86 8.50 -5.74 -1.94
CA TYR A 86 8.83 -6.79 -0.97
C TYR A 86 9.36 -8.05 -1.66
N TRP A 87 8.77 -8.46 -2.78
CA TRP A 87 9.25 -9.61 -3.54
C TRP A 87 10.63 -9.37 -4.15
N PHE A 88 10.91 -8.12 -4.55
CA PHE A 88 12.24 -7.75 -5.02
C PHE A 88 13.28 -7.89 -3.91
N ALA A 89 13.00 -7.38 -2.72
CA ALA A 89 13.85 -7.55 -1.54
C ALA A 89 14.00 -9.03 -1.15
N ALA A 90 12.91 -9.80 -1.20
CA ALA A 90 12.89 -11.21 -0.83
C ALA A 90 13.76 -12.11 -1.72
N GLN A 91 14.17 -11.66 -2.91
CA GLN A 91 15.15 -12.42 -3.72
C GLN A 91 16.51 -12.59 -3.02
N ASN A 92 16.84 -11.71 -2.08
CA ASN A 92 18.14 -11.70 -1.41
C ASN A 92 18.03 -11.74 0.12
N VAL A 93 16.99 -11.16 0.71
CA VAL A 93 16.83 -10.99 2.17
C VAL A 93 15.40 -11.28 2.65
N PRO A 94 14.81 -12.45 2.29
CA PRO A 94 13.42 -12.77 2.63
C PRO A 94 13.14 -12.81 4.14
N GLU A 95 14.19 -13.05 4.94
CA GLU A 95 14.13 -13.15 6.40
C GLU A 95 14.12 -11.78 7.12
N ARG A 96 14.27 -10.66 6.41
CA ARG A 96 14.44 -9.34 7.03
C ARG A 96 13.13 -8.60 7.31
N PHE A 97 12.03 -9.07 6.79
CA PHE A 97 10.70 -8.47 7.00
C PHE A 97 9.60 -9.53 7.05
N GLN A 98 8.45 -9.17 7.59
CA GLN A 98 7.27 -10.03 7.66
C GLN A 98 6.01 -9.21 7.40
N ILE A 99 5.23 -9.59 6.39
CA ILE A 99 4.01 -8.88 5.96
C ILE A 99 2.85 -9.29 6.87
N PHE A 100 2.17 -8.32 7.52
CA PHE A 100 1.09 -8.57 8.48
C PHE A 100 -0.31 -8.15 8.00
N LEU A 101 -0.39 -7.33 6.95
CA LEU A 101 -1.63 -6.92 6.30
C LEU A 101 -1.34 -6.70 4.82
N VAL A 102 -2.28 -7.04 3.94
CA VAL A 102 -2.16 -6.75 2.51
C VAL A 102 -3.39 -5.99 2.01
N TYR A 103 -3.28 -5.38 0.84
CA TYR A 103 -4.45 -4.86 0.13
C TYR A 103 -4.51 -5.42 -1.29
N ALA A 104 -5.74 -5.77 -1.72
CA ALA A 104 -6.04 -6.13 -3.09
C ALA A 104 -6.29 -4.87 -3.91
N ALA A 105 -5.88 -4.89 -5.17
CA ALA A 105 -6.05 -3.79 -6.10
C ALA A 105 -6.42 -4.31 -7.50
N GLY A 106 -7.10 -3.46 -8.29
CA GLY A 106 -7.34 -3.72 -9.69
C GLY A 106 -8.34 -4.86 -9.97
N SER A 107 -9.21 -5.19 -9.02
CA SER A 107 -10.38 -6.03 -9.26
C SER A 107 -11.48 -5.23 -9.99
N ASN A 108 -12.51 -5.91 -10.48
CA ASN A 108 -13.68 -5.23 -11.07
C ASN A 108 -14.50 -4.45 -10.02
N GLU A 109 -14.33 -4.79 -8.75
CA GLU A 109 -15.08 -4.19 -7.65
C GLU A 109 -14.47 -2.85 -7.18
N ASP A 110 -13.11 -2.75 -7.18
CA ASP A 110 -12.42 -1.61 -6.60
C ASP A 110 -11.98 -0.54 -7.60
N ASN A 111 -11.78 -0.90 -8.88
CA ASN A 111 -11.33 0.01 -9.95
C ASN A 111 -10.09 0.86 -9.60
N THR A 112 -9.22 0.37 -8.73
CA THR A 112 -8.08 1.12 -8.20
C THR A 112 -6.91 1.22 -9.18
N MET A 113 -6.89 0.39 -10.24
CA MET A 113 -5.90 0.41 -11.32
C MET A 113 -6.55 0.80 -12.64
N VAL A 114 -5.89 1.67 -13.42
CA VAL A 114 -6.47 2.24 -14.63
C VAL A 114 -5.45 2.39 -15.75
N VAL A 115 -5.97 2.43 -17.00
CA VAL A 115 -5.26 2.93 -18.17
C VAL A 115 -5.96 4.19 -18.66
N VAL A 116 -5.21 5.27 -18.77
CA VAL A 116 -5.73 6.59 -19.17
C VAL A 116 -5.07 7.03 -20.47
N VAL A 117 -5.85 7.66 -21.32
CA VAL A 117 -5.42 8.31 -22.57
C VAL A 117 -5.85 9.78 -22.55
N ARG A 118 -5.28 10.62 -23.43
CA ARG A 118 -5.77 12.00 -23.56
C ARG A 118 -7.28 12.00 -23.89
N LYS A 119 -7.95 13.06 -23.48
CA LYS A 119 -9.40 13.24 -23.68
C LYS A 119 -9.80 13.11 -25.15
N ASP A 120 -9.01 13.69 -26.06
CA ASP A 120 -9.21 13.72 -27.52
C ASP A 120 -8.57 12.54 -28.26
N SER A 121 -7.97 11.57 -27.55
CA SER A 121 -7.28 10.45 -28.14
C SER A 121 -8.23 9.56 -28.96
N PRO A 122 -7.85 9.09 -30.18
CA PRO A 122 -8.64 8.15 -30.96
C PRO A 122 -8.59 6.72 -30.44
N LEU A 123 -7.72 6.41 -29.46
CA LEU A 123 -7.54 5.06 -28.92
C LEU A 123 -8.81 4.61 -28.18
N LYS A 124 -9.34 3.41 -28.48
CA LYS A 124 -10.58 2.87 -27.91
C LYS A 124 -10.36 1.63 -27.04
N SER A 125 -9.21 0.98 -27.16
CA SER A 125 -8.90 -0.26 -26.45
C SER A 125 -7.39 -0.46 -26.27
N LEU A 126 -6.98 -1.43 -25.44
CA LEU A 126 -5.58 -1.81 -25.32
C LEU A 126 -4.95 -2.32 -26.62
N LYS A 127 -5.75 -2.79 -27.59
CA LYS A 127 -5.24 -3.21 -28.91
C LYS A 127 -4.64 -2.04 -29.67
N ASP A 128 -5.15 -0.83 -29.45
CA ASP A 128 -4.74 0.39 -30.15
C ASP A 128 -3.42 0.95 -29.61
N LEU A 129 -2.87 0.34 -28.56
CA LEU A 129 -1.57 0.72 -28.00
C LEU A 129 -0.37 0.25 -28.82
N LYS A 130 -0.58 -0.57 -29.87
CA LYS A 130 0.47 -0.96 -30.81
C LYS A 130 1.12 0.27 -31.44
N GLY A 131 2.46 0.39 -31.34
CA GLY A 131 3.23 1.53 -31.82
C GLY A 131 3.15 2.78 -30.93
N LYS A 132 2.53 2.69 -29.75
CA LYS A 132 2.29 3.79 -28.83
C LYS A 132 3.29 3.80 -27.66
N LYS A 133 3.40 4.97 -27.02
CA LYS A 133 4.19 5.17 -25.79
C LYS A 133 3.28 5.12 -24.57
N VAL A 134 3.54 4.20 -23.66
CA VAL A 134 2.77 4.01 -22.42
C VAL A 134 3.63 4.39 -21.22
N GLY A 135 3.21 5.39 -20.47
CA GLY A 135 3.84 5.78 -19.20
C GLY A 135 3.49 4.79 -18.09
N THR A 136 4.47 4.49 -17.25
CA THR A 136 4.29 3.70 -16.02
C THR A 136 5.03 4.40 -14.87
N PHE A 137 4.73 4.03 -13.64
CA PHE A 137 5.60 4.41 -12.53
C PHE A 137 6.99 3.80 -12.72
N PRO A 138 8.04 4.42 -12.14
CA PRO A 138 9.38 3.87 -12.16
C PRO A 138 9.46 2.50 -11.51
N GLY A 139 10.32 1.65 -12.04
CA GLY A 139 10.64 0.33 -11.52
C GLY A 139 10.23 -0.82 -12.45
N ALA A 140 11.11 -1.81 -12.54
CA ALA A 140 10.98 -2.97 -13.42
C ALA A 140 9.63 -3.71 -13.26
N THR A 141 9.11 -3.76 -12.04
CA THR A 141 7.84 -4.45 -11.75
C THR A 141 6.62 -3.69 -12.28
N SER A 142 6.63 -2.35 -12.25
CA SER A 142 5.57 -1.52 -12.83
C SER A 142 5.53 -1.67 -14.36
N VAL A 143 6.69 -1.62 -15.00
CA VAL A 143 6.83 -1.85 -16.44
C VAL A 143 6.39 -3.27 -16.82
N SER A 144 6.83 -4.28 -16.05
CA SER A 144 6.46 -5.68 -16.30
C SER A 144 4.94 -5.90 -16.19
N LEU A 145 4.31 -5.35 -15.15
CA LEU A 145 2.86 -5.46 -15.00
C LEU A 145 2.11 -4.84 -16.20
N ALA A 146 2.49 -3.63 -16.60
CA ALA A 146 1.90 -2.96 -17.75
C ALA A 146 2.11 -3.78 -19.04
N ARG A 147 3.33 -4.29 -19.25
CA ARG A 147 3.70 -5.12 -20.40
C ARG A 147 2.89 -6.41 -20.46
N VAL A 148 2.78 -7.13 -19.35
CA VAL A 148 1.97 -8.37 -19.29
C VAL A 148 0.48 -8.09 -19.59
N ILE A 149 -0.07 -7.03 -19.00
CA ILE A 149 -1.48 -6.67 -19.22
C ILE A 149 -1.74 -6.26 -20.67
N VAL A 150 -0.91 -5.39 -21.23
CA VAL A 150 -1.01 -4.97 -22.63
C VAL A 150 -0.84 -6.19 -23.56
N GLY A 151 0.07 -7.10 -23.21
CA GLY A 151 0.32 -8.36 -23.93
C GLY A 151 -0.87 -9.29 -24.02
N LYS A 152 -1.90 -9.12 -23.17
CA LYS A 152 -3.18 -9.86 -23.31
C LYS A 152 -4.02 -9.41 -24.51
N LYS A 153 -3.74 -8.23 -25.06
CA LYS A 153 -4.57 -7.64 -26.13
C LYS A 153 -3.79 -7.24 -27.38
N THR A 154 -2.48 -7.00 -27.30
CA THR A 154 -1.61 -6.66 -28.44
C THR A 154 -0.18 -7.15 -28.19
N ASP A 155 0.66 -7.14 -29.22
CA ASP A 155 2.08 -7.49 -29.08
C ASP A 155 2.81 -6.43 -28.22
N PRO A 156 3.24 -6.76 -27.00
CA PRO A 156 3.86 -5.79 -26.10
C PRO A 156 5.25 -5.32 -26.59
N LYS A 157 5.91 -6.08 -27.48
CA LYS A 157 7.19 -5.68 -28.10
C LYS A 157 7.03 -4.49 -29.07
N LYS A 158 5.79 -4.22 -29.50
CA LYS A 158 5.43 -3.08 -30.35
C LYS A 158 4.88 -1.90 -29.56
N VAL A 159 5.03 -1.90 -28.24
CA VAL A 159 4.64 -0.81 -27.33
C VAL A 159 5.88 -0.32 -26.62
N THR A 160 6.09 0.99 -26.59
CA THR A 160 7.19 1.61 -25.82
C THR A 160 6.71 1.92 -24.40
N PHE A 161 7.28 1.29 -23.42
CA PHE A 161 7.01 1.60 -22.02
C PHE A 161 8.04 2.62 -21.52
N THR A 162 7.57 3.71 -20.90
CA THR A 162 8.41 4.81 -20.40
C THR A 162 8.14 5.01 -18.91
N GLU A 163 9.19 4.99 -18.11
CA GLU A 163 9.10 5.27 -16.68
C GLU A 163 8.95 6.77 -16.44
N ILE A 164 7.91 7.17 -15.73
CA ILE A 164 7.61 8.57 -15.44
C ILE A 164 7.29 8.72 -13.95
N PRO A 165 7.97 9.64 -13.24
CA PRO A 165 7.63 9.95 -11.86
C PRO A 165 6.14 10.33 -11.72
N PRO A 166 5.44 9.89 -10.65
CA PRO A 166 4.01 10.14 -10.46
C PRO A 166 3.59 11.59 -10.65
N ALA A 167 4.36 12.54 -10.12
CA ALA A 167 4.09 13.97 -10.23
C ALA A 167 4.06 14.49 -11.68
N ASN A 168 4.75 13.83 -12.60
CA ASN A 168 4.89 14.25 -14.00
C ASN A 168 3.93 13.51 -14.95
N LEU A 169 3.24 12.47 -14.48
CA LEU A 169 2.50 11.52 -15.33
C LEU A 169 1.39 12.22 -16.14
N ILE A 170 0.55 13.03 -15.46
CA ILE A 170 -0.56 13.74 -16.09
C ILE A 170 -0.04 14.82 -17.04
N GLY A 171 1.03 15.54 -16.66
CA GLY A 171 1.68 16.53 -17.51
C GLY A 171 2.28 15.93 -18.78
N ALA A 172 2.93 14.78 -18.68
CA ALA A 172 3.48 14.05 -19.83
C ALA A 172 2.39 13.60 -20.81
N LEU A 173 1.22 13.16 -20.28
CA LEU A 173 0.06 12.84 -21.12
C LEU A 173 -0.49 14.09 -21.82
N ALA A 174 -0.68 15.19 -21.08
CA ALA A 174 -1.17 16.46 -21.62
C ALA A 174 -0.28 17.00 -22.75
N ALA A 175 1.04 16.93 -22.56
CA ALA A 175 2.04 17.37 -23.52
C ALA A 175 2.24 16.43 -24.72
N GLY A 176 1.55 15.26 -24.74
CA GLY A 176 1.70 14.28 -25.81
C GLY A 176 3.05 13.55 -25.82
N GLN A 177 3.82 13.60 -24.73
CA GLN A 177 5.06 12.85 -24.57
C GLN A 177 4.80 11.34 -24.49
N ILE A 178 3.63 10.97 -23.98
CA ILE A 178 3.07 9.61 -23.95
C ILE A 178 1.66 9.61 -24.53
N ASP A 179 1.25 8.48 -25.10
CA ASP A 179 -0.10 8.29 -25.68
C ASP A 179 -1.11 7.80 -24.63
N ALA A 180 -0.61 7.07 -23.64
CA ALA A 180 -1.38 6.51 -22.51
C ALA A 180 -0.50 6.38 -21.28
N TYR A 181 -1.10 6.15 -20.12
CA TYR A 181 -0.40 5.66 -18.97
C TYR A 181 -1.18 4.58 -18.21
N PHE A 182 -0.44 3.72 -17.53
CA PHE A 182 -0.93 2.71 -16.60
C PHE A 182 -0.57 3.14 -15.18
N SER A 183 -1.56 3.30 -14.30
CA SER A 183 -1.33 3.78 -12.93
C SER A 183 -2.41 3.30 -11.96
N PRO A 184 -2.13 3.34 -10.64
CA PRO A 184 -3.20 3.34 -9.65
C PRO A 184 -3.98 4.67 -9.67
N GLU A 185 -5.15 4.68 -9.07
CA GLU A 185 -5.83 5.93 -8.69
C GLU A 185 -5.04 6.63 -7.54
N PRO A 186 -5.09 7.96 -7.41
CA PRO A 186 -6.06 8.91 -8.00
C PRO A 186 -5.67 9.50 -9.37
N PHE A 187 -4.61 9.07 -10.00
CA PHE A 187 -4.07 9.72 -11.20
C PHE A 187 -5.07 9.75 -12.38
N GLY A 188 -5.88 8.71 -12.53
CA GLY A 188 -6.96 8.68 -13.51
C GLY A 188 -8.05 9.70 -13.20
N MET A 189 -8.52 9.74 -11.96
CA MET A 189 -9.54 10.68 -11.52
C MET A 189 -9.09 12.13 -11.66
N ILE A 190 -7.84 12.43 -11.29
CA ILE A 190 -7.28 13.78 -11.43
C ILE A 190 -7.19 14.19 -12.91
N ALA A 191 -6.67 13.33 -13.79
CA ALA A 191 -6.59 13.63 -15.20
C ALA A 191 -7.97 13.87 -15.84
N VAL A 192 -8.98 13.08 -15.43
CA VAL A 192 -10.37 13.25 -15.90
C VAL A 192 -10.97 14.55 -15.38
N SER A 193 -10.80 14.85 -14.08
CA SER A 193 -11.33 16.08 -13.47
C SER A 193 -10.71 17.35 -14.07
N GLN A 194 -9.44 17.29 -14.44
CA GLN A 194 -8.73 18.37 -15.13
C GLN A 194 -9.07 18.47 -16.63
N GLY A 195 -9.87 17.54 -17.17
CA GLY A 195 -10.22 17.51 -18.60
C GLY A 195 -9.05 17.13 -19.50
N VAL A 196 -7.94 16.64 -18.95
CA VAL A 196 -6.74 16.19 -19.67
C VAL A 196 -6.92 14.79 -20.25
N GLY A 197 -7.53 13.89 -19.47
CA GLY A 197 -7.60 12.48 -19.81
C GLY A 197 -9.01 11.90 -19.78
N ARG A 198 -9.11 10.68 -20.29
CA ARG A 198 -10.26 9.78 -20.13
C ARG A 198 -9.76 8.36 -19.89
N TYR A 199 -10.57 7.55 -19.24
CA TYR A 199 -10.26 6.14 -19.08
C TYR A 199 -10.31 5.41 -20.42
N LEU A 200 -9.23 4.70 -20.75
CA LEU A 200 -9.22 3.70 -21.82
C LEU A 200 -9.71 2.36 -21.26
N MET A 201 -9.28 2.04 -20.02
CA MET A 201 -9.70 0.83 -19.31
C MET A 201 -9.61 1.06 -17.81
N LYS A 202 -10.65 0.67 -17.08
CA LYS A 202 -10.63 0.49 -15.62
C LYS A 202 -10.34 -0.97 -15.29
N SER A 203 -9.75 -1.23 -14.15
CA SER A 203 -9.40 -2.58 -13.64
C SER A 203 -8.65 -3.47 -14.65
N PRO A 204 -7.58 -2.96 -15.31
CA PRO A 204 -6.86 -3.74 -16.33
C PRO A 204 -6.21 -5.01 -15.75
N CYS A 205 -5.95 -5.08 -14.45
CA CYS A 205 -5.37 -6.24 -13.79
C CYS A 205 -6.28 -7.48 -13.84
N THR A 206 -7.58 -7.32 -14.08
CA THR A 206 -8.52 -8.45 -14.28
C THR A 206 -8.14 -9.33 -15.48
N LEU A 207 -7.40 -8.77 -16.45
CA LEU A 207 -6.88 -9.53 -17.60
C LEU A 207 -5.82 -10.58 -17.20
N LEU A 208 -5.30 -10.55 -15.99
CA LEU A 208 -4.39 -11.57 -15.46
C LEU A 208 -5.12 -12.86 -15.08
N GLY A 209 -6.45 -12.84 -14.99
CA GLY A 209 -7.27 -14.01 -14.64
C GLY A 209 -7.19 -14.40 -13.16
N LEU A 210 -6.71 -13.51 -12.30
CA LEU A 210 -6.66 -13.71 -10.86
C LEU A 210 -8.03 -13.38 -10.26
N LYS A 211 -8.70 -14.36 -9.66
CA LYS A 211 -10.11 -14.26 -9.21
C LYS A 211 -10.42 -13.08 -8.28
N ARG A 212 -9.45 -12.63 -7.49
CA ARG A 212 -9.61 -11.57 -6.48
C ARG A 212 -8.80 -10.30 -6.78
N GLY A 213 -8.42 -10.09 -8.06
CA GLY A 213 -7.48 -9.05 -8.43
C GLY A 213 -6.03 -9.43 -8.07
N ILE A 214 -5.15 -8.43 -8.06
CA ILE A 214 -3.77 -8.60 -7.60
C ILE A 214 -3.67 -8.18 -6.13
N VAL A 215 -2.68 -8.70 -5.42
CA VAL A 215 -2.22 -8.06 -4.18
C VAL A 215 -1.40 -6.85 -4.59
N GLY A 216 -1.93 -5.66 -4.33
CA GLY A 216 -1.32 -4.39 -4.73
C GLY A 216 -0.12 -4.05 -3.87
N GLY A 217 -0.23 -4.33 -2.57
CA GLY A 217 0.84 -4.06 -1.62
C GLY A 217 0.54 -4.61 -0.24
N GLY A 218 1.34 -4.21 0.72
CA GLY A 218 1.24 -4.70 2.08
C GLY A 218 1.82 -3.75 3.11
N PHE A 219 1.64 -4.18 4.33
CA PHE A 219 2.17 -3.61 5.55
C PHE A 219 3.09 -4.64 6.16
N ALA A 220 4.28 -4.25 6.54
CA ALA A 220 5.26 -5.20 7.05
C ALA A 220 5.97 -4.69 8.29
N PHE A 221 6.43 -5.61 9.10
CA PHE A 221 7.37 -5.36 10.18
C PHE A 221 8.80 -5.65 9.74
N SER A 222 9.78 -4.93 10.28
CA SER A 222 11.14 -5.44 10.27
C SER A 222 11.21 -6.68 11.15
N THR A 223 11.93 -7.71 10.70
CA THR A 223 12.08 -8.92 11.51
C THR A 223 12.80 -8.64 12.83
N LYS A 224 13.73 -7.68 12.83
CA LYS A 224 14.38 -7.20 14.06
C LYS A 224 13.36 -6.73 15.09
N PHE A 225 12.42 -5.86 14.69
CA PHE A 225 11.36 -5.35 15.56
C PHE A 225 10.51 -6.48 16.15
N VAL A 226 10.10 -7.45 15.30
CA VAL A 226 9.31 -8.59 15.77
C VAL A 226 10.06 -9.45 16.78
N GLN A 227 11.37 -9.64 16.58
CA GLN A 227 12.21 -10.45 17.48
C GLN A 227 12.48 -9.75 18.82
N GLU A 228 12.78 -8.45 18.78
CA GLU A 228 13.12 -7.67 19.97
C GLU A 228 11.88 -7.25 20.79
N ARG A 229 10.73 -7.00 20.09
CA ARG A 229 9.53 -6.43 20.71
C ARG A 229 8.25 -7.11 20.23
N PRO A 230 8.11 -8.45 20.37
CA PRO A 230 6.99 -9.21 19.78
C PRO A 230 5.61 -8.75 20.28
N GLU A 231 5.47 -8.39 21.55
CA GLU A 231 4.18 -7.92 22.09
C GLU A 231 3.80 -6.54 21.54
N VAL A 232 4.78 -5.68 21.28
CA VAL A 232 4.54 -4.37 20.65
C VAL A 232 4.12 -4.56 19.19
N ALA A 233 4.76 -5.47 18.45
CA ALA A 233 4.37 -5.80 17.08
C ALA A 233 2.91 -6.29 16.99
N LYS A 234 2.46 -7.14 17.92
CA LYS A 234 1.06 -7.58 18.02
C LYS A 234 0.10 -6.40 18.24
N LYS A 235 0.46 -5.46 19.12
CA LYS A 235 -0.33 -4.26 19.40
C LYS A 235 -0.43 -3.35 18.18
N VAL A 236 0.67 -3.12 17.45
CA VAL A 236 0.69 -2.34 16.20
C VAL A 236 -0.22 -2.99 15.16
N LYS A 237 -0.07 -4.31 14.94
CA LYS A 237 -0.93 -5.06 14.03
C LYS A 237 -2.41 -4.90 14.39
N ALA A 238 -2.76 -5.09 15.67
CA ALA A 238 -4.14 -4.99 16.15
C ALA A 238 -4.74 -3.60 15.92
N ALA A 239 -3.97 -2.52 16.17
CA ALA A 239 -4.41 -1.14 15.97
C ALA A 239 -4.67 -0.85 14.47
N ILE A 240 -3.76 -1.27 13.59
CA ILE A 240 -3.90 -1.05 12.14
C ILE A 240 -5.05 -1.91 11.57
N GLU A 241 -5.19 -3.17 11.98
CA GLU A 241 -6.31 -4.02 11.58
C GLU A 241 -7.66 -3.47 12.06
N LYS A 242 -7.71 -2.87 13.27
CA LYS A 242 -8.89 -2.16 13.77
C LYS A 242 -9.21 -0.93 12.89
N GLY A 243 -8.18 -0.22 12.43
CA GLY A 243 -8.32 0.85 11.44
C GLY A 243 -8.92 0.37 10.12
N ALA A 244 -8.45 -0.76 9.59
CA ALA A 244 -9.00 -1.36 8.37
C ALA A 244 -10.47 -1.81 8.56
N ASP A 245 -10.84 -2.33 9.73
CA ASP A 245 -12.22 -2.69 10.03
C ASP A 245 -13.12 -1.45 10.19
N PHE A 246 -12.63 -0.37 10.81
CA PHE A 246 -13.34 0.89 10.95
C PHE A 246 -13.75 1.47 9.59
N ILE A 247 -12.87 1.43 8.60
CA ILE A 247 -13.14 1.95 7.25
C ILE A 247 -14.37 1.30 6.63
N LYS A 248 -14.59 0.00 6.86
CA LYS A 248 -15.73 -0.75 6.28
C LYS A 248 -17.09 -0.20 6.69
N THR A 249 -17.19 0.36 7.88
CA THR A 249 -18.47 0.84 8.46
C THR A 249 -18.54 2.36 8.58
N ASN A 250 -17.41 3.06 8.43
CA ASN A 250 -17.29 4.50 8.61
C ASN A 250 -16.54 5.14 7.42
N GLU A 251 -16.86 4.69 6.21
CA GLU A 251 -16.15 5.08 4.99
C GLU A 251 -16.09 6.59 4.80
N GLN A 252 -17.22 7.29 5.02
CA GLN A 252 -17.30 8.74 4.82
C GLN A 252 -16.36 9.52 5.77
N GLU A 253 -16.27 9.10 7.04
CA GLU A 253 -15.33 9.70 7.98
C GLU A 253 -13.87 9.41 7.58
N ALA A 254 -13.59 8.16 7.21
CA ALA A 254 -12.25 7.75 6.79
C ALA A 254 -11.75 8.53 5.57
N ARG A 255 -12.64 8.89 4.62
CA ARG A 255 -12.31 9.73 3.46
C ARG A 255 -11.79 11.11 3.84
N GLY A 256 -12.25 11.68 4.96
CA GLY A 256 -11.75 12.95 5.49
C GLY A 256 -10.25 12.88 5.84
N PHE A 257 -9.76 11.74 6.30
CA PHE A 257 -8.34 11.58 6.64
C PHE A 257 -7.43 11.58 5.41
N LEU A 258 -7.94 11.22 4.22
CA LEU A 258 -7.18 11.33 2.97
C LEU A 258 -6.88 12.78 2.59
N VAL A 259 -7.78 13.71 2.89
CA VAL A 259 -7.52 15.15 2.69
C VAL A 259 -6.36 15.59 3.58
N LYS A 260 -6.35 15.14 4.84
CA LYS A 260 -5.33 15.51 5.83
C LYS A 260 -3.96 14.91 5.51
N TYR A 261 -3.90 13.61 5.27
CA TYR A 261 -2.65 12.85 5.17
C TYR A 261 -2.11 12.73 3.74
N CYS A 262 -2.99 12.65 2.75
CA CYS A 262 -2.61 12.48 1.34
C CYS A 262 -2.74 13.77 0.53
N GLN A 263 -3.21 14.86 1.14
CA GLN A 263 -3.45 16.16 0.50
C GLN A 263 -4.35 16.05 -0.76
N LEU A 264 -5.25 15.06 -0.77
CA LEU A 264 -6.17 14.90 -1.89
C LEU A 264 -7.19 16.05 -1.91
N PRO A 265 -7.52 16.59 -3.10
CA PRO A 265 -8.64 17.51 -3.23
C PRO A 265 -9.93 16.87 -2.67
N PRO A 266 -10.74 17.59 -1.88
CA PRO A 266 -11.95 17.03 -1.28
C PRO A 266 -12.88 16.30 -2.26
N PRO A 267 -13.14 16.80 -3.50
CA PRO A 267 -13.94 16.07 -4.47
C PRO A 267 -13.32 14.73 -4.91
N VAL A 268 -11.98 14.63 -4.96
CA VAL A 268 -11.29 13.39 -5.28
C VAL A 268 -11.37 12.44 -4.09
N ALA A 269 -11.07 12.91 -2.88
CA ALA A 269 -11.16 12.11 -1.65
C ALA A 269 -12.57 11.54 -1.43
N ALA A 270 -13.62 12.30 -1.77
CA ALA A 270 -15.02 11.86 -1.66
C ALA A 270 -15.39 10.67 -2.55
N HIS A 271 -14.70 10.46 -3.68
CA HIS A 271 -15.11 9.50 -4.70
C HIS A 271 -14.01 8.51 -5.10
N ILE A 272 -12.78 8.64 -4.54
CA ILE A 272 -11.70 7.70 -4.86
C ILE A 272 -12.07 6.29 -4.43
N PRO A 273 -11.88 5.28 -5.30
CA PRO A 273 -12.12 3.90 -4.91
C PRO A 273 -11.10 3.48 -3.83
N PHE A 274 -11.57 2.67 -2.88
CA PHE A 274 -10.71 2.08 -1.86
C PHE A 274 -10.22 0.71 -2.28
N GLU A 275 -8.99 0.41 -1.89
CA GLU A 275 -8.46 -0.93 -1.88
C GLU A 275 -9.21 -1.78 -0.83
N LYS A 276 -9.14 -3.09 -1.01
CA LYS A 276 -9.68 -4.05 -0.03
C LYS A 276 -8.55 -4.56 0.84
N TRP A 277 -8.49 -4.10 2.08
CA TRP A 277 -7.51 -4.60 3.05
C TRP A 277 -7.89 -6.00 3.53
N ILE A 278 -6.90 -6.91 3.54
CA ILE A 278 -7.06 -8.33 3.83
C ILE A 278 -6.08 -8.73 4.92
N LYS A 279 -6.59 -9.21 6.05
CA LYS A 279 -5.80 -9.77 7.14
C LYS A 279 -5.13 -11.07 6.67
N ILE A 280 -3.93 -11.36 7.14
CA ILE A 280 -3.17 -12.52 6.66
C ILE A 280 -3.92 -13.84 6.89
N LYS A 281 -4.65 -13.97 7.99
CA LYS A 281 -5.50 -15.14 8.26
C LYS A 281 -6.60 -15.39 7.22
N ASP A 282 -7.02 -14.34 6.50
CA ASP A 282 -8.09 -14.38 5.49
C ASP A 282 -7.52 -14.38 4.05
N LEU A 283 -6.19 -14.33 3.91
CA LEU A 283 -5.49 -14.28 2.64
C LEU A 283 -5.36 -15.67 2.01
N ASP A 284 -5.85 -15.81 0.77
CA ASP A 284 -5.47 -16.95 -0.08
C ASP A 284 -4.02 -16.74 -0.60
N LYS A 285 -3.05 -17.30 0.10
CA LYS A 285 -1.61 -17.16 -0.22
C LYS A 285 -1.23 -17.67 -1.61
N LYS A 286 -2.07 -18.46 -2.27
CA LYS A 286 -1.86 -18.92 -3.65
C LYS A 286 -2.02 -17.77 -4.67
N GLY A 287 -2.87 -16.81 -4.37
CA GLY A 287 -3.10 -15.64 -5.25
C GLY A 287 -1.83 -14.79 -5.43
N PRO A 288 -1.19 -14.31 -4.34
CA PRO A 288 0.09 -13.61 -4.40
C PRO A 288 1.19 -14.40 -5.12
N GLN A 289 1.30 -15.73 -4.87
CA GLN A 289 2.27 -16.57 -5.54
C GLN A 289 2.02 -16.63 -7.06
N ALA A 290 0.77 -16.80 -7.47
CA ALA A 290 0.41 -16.82 -8.89
C ALA A 290 0.73 -15.46 -9.56
N TYR A 291 0.52 -14.36 -8.87
CA TYR A 291 0.87 -13.03 -9.38
C TYR A 291 2.40 -12.86 -9.49
N PHE A 292 3.15 -13.27 -8.48
CA PHE A 292 4.62 -13.31 -8.56
C PHE A 292 5.10 -14.13 -9.76
N ASP A 293 4.57 -15.35 -9.93
CA ASP A 293 4.98 -16.25 -11.03
C ASP A 293 4.71 -15.66 -12.41
N ILE A 294 3.63 -14.87 -12.58
CA ILE A 294 3.35 -14.14 -13.82
C ILE A 294 4.46 -13.12 -14.11
N LEU A 295 4.83 -12.31 -13.13
CA LEU A 295 5.85 -11.28 -13.30
C LEU A 295 7.27 -11.88 -13.42
N TYR A 296 7.54 -12.97 -12.70
CA TYR A 296 8.80 -13.72 -12.82
C TYR A 296 9.00 -14.27 -14.23
N LYS A 297 7.96 -14.86 -14.83
CA LYS A 297 7.98 -15.34 -16.20
C LYS A 297 8.18 -14.22 -17.23
N ASP A 298 7.73 -13.01 -16.95
CA ASP A 298 7.99 -11.83 -17.79
C ASP A 298 9.39 -11.22 -17.59
N GLY A 299 10.19 -11.76 -16.67
CA GLY A 299 11.56 -11.32 -16.42
C GLY A 299 11.70 -10.13 -15.46
N ALA A 300 10.65 -9.81 -14.67
CA ALA A 300 10.72 -8.76 -13.67
C ALA A 300 11.65 -9.12 -12.49
N TYR A 301 11.85 -10.40 -12.24
CA TYR A 301 12.66 -10.94 -11.15
C TYR A 301 13.71 -11.89 -11.66
N GLN A 302 14.88 -11.90 -11.03
CA GLN A 302 16.01 -12.79 -11.39
C GLN A 302 15.94 -14.12 -10.65
N LYS A 303 15.41 -14.13 -9.42
CA LYS A 303 15.30 -15.32 -8.57
C LYS A 303 13.84 -15.59 -8.24
N LYS A 304 13.51 -16.87 -8.17
CA LYS A 304 12.19 -17.32 -7.72
C LYS A 304 12.06 -17.10 -6.21
N VAL A 305 10.89 -16.63 -5.77
CA VAL A 305 10.58 -16.40 -4.36
C VAL A 305 9.35 -17.23 -3.99
N ASP A 306 9.40 -17.90 -2.86
CA ASP A 306 8.24 -18.51 -2.20
C ASP A 306 7.54 -17.41 -1.38
N THR A 307 6.57 -16.75 -2.00
CA THR A 307 5.86 -15.63 -1.37
C THR A 307 5.01 -16.05 -0.19
N THR A 308 4.70 -17.35 -0.05
CA THR A 308 3.85 -17.87 1.03
C THR A 308 4.53 -17.80 2.41
N LYS A 309 5.87 -17.67 2.42
CA LYS A 309 6.70 -17.60 3.63
C LYS A 309 6.97 -16.19 4.15
N LEU A 310 6.46 -15.16 3.47
CA LEU A 310 6.77 -13.76 3.79
C LEU A 310 5.81 -13.13 4.79
N TYR A 311 4.89 -13.91 5.38
CA TYR A 311 3.79 -13.36 6.18
C TYR A 311 4.01 -13.55 7.69
N TYR A 312 3.62 -12.54 8.46
CA TYR A 312 3.52 -12.55 9.92
C TYR A 312 2.14 -13.12 10.31
N GLU A 313 2.15 -14.25 11.01
CA GLU A 313 0.94 -14.96 11.45
C GLU A 313 0.30 -14.35 12.72
#